data_f8e43346652d2de1dc46abfd8bd84c7d
#
_entry.id   f8e43346652d2de1dc46abfd8bd84c7d
#
_cell.length_a   1.000
_cell.length_b   1.000
_cell.length_c   1.000
_cell.angle_alpha   90.00
_cell.angle_beta   90.00
_cell.angle_gamma   90.00
#
_symmetry.space_group_name_H-M   'P 1'
#
loop_
_entity.id
_entity.type
_entity.pdbx_description
1 polymer ?
#
loop_
_entity_poly.entity_id
_entity_poly.type
_entity_poly.pdbx_seq_one_letter_code
_entity_poly.pdbx_strand_id
1 'polypeptide(L)'
;MIKTKELFKFLTKNKINFFSGVPDSILKGTKNYFEKKSKNNHIIAANEGLAVSACIGYNLATKKLPCVYLQNSGLGNTINPIISIAHKKVYGIPLFMLIGWRGAPGTPDEPQHQAKGNITLKLLKLLDIKYCVINKTEDFIKAKKILDFAKKNNSIVACLIKKNTLF
;
A
#
# COMPACT_ATOMS: atom_id res chain seq x y z
N MET A 1 -10.29 -6.98 14.91
CA MET A 1 -10.65 -6.66 13.50
C MET A 1 -10.89 -5.17 13.37
N ILE A 2 -10.60 -4.58 12.23
CA ILE A 2 -10.72 -3.15 11.96
C ILE A 2 -11.85 -2.94 10.95
N LYS A 3 -12.78 -2.04 11.23
CA LYS A 3 -13.80 -1.65 10.24
C LYS A 3 -13.14 -0.91 9.08
N THR A 4 -13.46 -1.30 7.86
CA THR A 4 -12.95 -0.63 6.65
C THR A 4 -13.16 0.89 6.71
N LYS A 5 -14.28 1.35 7.29
CA LYS A 5 -14.56 2.78 7.53
C LYS A 5 -13.48 3.49 8.38
N GLU A 6 -12.88 2.80 9.36
CA GLU A 6 -11.83 3.38 10.21
C GLU A 6 -10.53 3.54 9.46
N LEU A 7 -10.16 2.56 8.63
CA LEU A 7 -9.02 2.68 7.73
C LEU A 7 -9.18 3.91 6.80
N PHE A 8 -10.37 4.09 6.22
CA PHE A 8 -10.63 5.26 5.35
C PHE A 8 -10.62 6.58 6.10
N LYS A 9 -11.16 6.63 7.32
CA LYS A 9 -11.02 7.82 8.17
C LYS A 9 -9.55 8.16 8.41
N PHE A 10 -8.72 7.14 8.68
CA PHE A 10 -7.29 7.32 8.86
C PHE A 10 -6.62 7.87 7.58
N LEU A 11 -6.90 7.29 6.40
CA LEU A 11 -6.33 7.75 5.13
C LEU A 11 -6.74 9.19 4.80
N THR A 12 -8.04 9.51 4.92
CA THR A 12 -8.57 10.86 4.65
C THR A 12 -8.00 11.91 5.61
N LYS A 13 -7.94 11.60 6.92
CA LYS A 13 -7.32 12.47 7.93
C LYS A 13 -5.85 12.78 7.61
N ASN A 14 -5.16 11.84 6.96
CA ASN A 14 -3.78 12.02 6.52
C ASN A 14 -3.64 12.61 5.11
N LYS A 15 -4.75 13.11 4.52
CA LYS A 15 -4.82 13.76 3.20
C LYS A 15 -4.45 12.82 2.03
N ILE A 16 -4.66 11.51 2.20
CA ILE A 16 -4.52 10.52 1.13
C ILE A 16 -5.88 10.38 0.46
N ASN A 17 -6.01 10.92 -0.75
CA ASN A 17 -7.27 11.01 -1.48
C ASN A 17 -7.21 10.44 -2.90
N PHE A 18 -6.04 10.01 -3.37
CA PHE A 18 -5.87 9.33 -4.64
C PHE A 18 -5.41 7.89 -4.42
N PHE A 19 -6.03 6.96 -5.13
CA PHE A 19 -5.82 5.53 -5.00
C PHE A 19 -5.62 4.89 -6.37
N SER A 20 -4.60 4.06 -6.52
CA SER A 20 -4.47 3.19 -7.68
C SER A 20 -4.01 1.81 -7.23
N GLY A 21 -4.52 0.76 -7.84
CA GLY A 21 -4.12 -0.59 -7.45
C GLY A 21 -4.81 -1.70 -8.22
N VAL A 22 -4.46 -2.92 -7.85
CA VAL A 22 -5.08 -4.15 -8.31
C VAL A 22 -5.95 -4.70 -7.18
N PRO A 23 -7.23 -5.01 -7.42
CA PRO A 23 -8.13 -5.56 -6.40
C PRO A 23 -7.57 -6.83 -5.76
N ASP A 24 -7.67 -6.89 -4.42
CA ASP A 24 -7.17 -7.99 -3.62
C ASP A 24 -8.23 -8.51 -2.65
N SER A 25 -8.24 -9.82 -2.42
CA SER A 25 -9.22 -10.49 -1.55
C SER A 25 -9.11 -10.09 -0.07
N ILE A 26 -7.93 -9.77 0.43
CA ILE A 26 -7.73 -9.28 1.81
C ILE A 26 -8.27 -7.86 1.95
N LEU A 27 -8.11 -7.04 0.91
CA LEU A 27 -8.53 -5.66 0.86
C LEU A 27 -9.93 -5.48 0.21
N LYS A 28 -10.69 -6.57 0.00
CA LYS A 28 -11.97 -6.53 -0.75
C LYS A 28 -12.97 -5.49 -0.21
N GLY A 29 -13.01 -5.27 1.10
CA GLY A 29 -13.87 -4.25 1.71
C GLY A 29 -13.50 -2.82 1.31
N THR A 30 -12.27 -2.59 0.86
CA THR A 30 -11.81 -1.27 0.45
C THR A 30 -12.31 -0.85 -0.93
N LYS A 31 -12.54 -1.79 -1.86
CA LYS A 31 -12.99 -1.52 -3.22
C LYS A 31 -14.24 -0.63 -3.24
N ASN A 32 -15.31 -1.07 -2.61
CA ASN A 32 -16.57 -0.32 -2.56
C ASN A 32 -16.41 1.07 -1.95
N TYR A 33 -15.44 1.24 -1.06
CA TYR A 33 -15.19 2.50 -0.40
C TYR A 33 -14.39 3.45 -1.29
N PHE A 34 -13.40 2.95 -2.02
CA PHE A 34 -12.65 3.70 -3.02
C PHE A 34 -13.59 4.21 -4.12
N GLU A 35 -14.44 3.34 -4.68
CA GLU A 35 -15.38 3.70 -5.74
C GLU A 35 -16.42 4.73 -5.28
N LYS A 36 -16.99 4.56 -4.07
CA LYS A 36 -18.04 5.48 -3.56
C LYS A 36 -17.49 6.82 -3.09
N LYS A 37 -16.31 6.85 -2.48
CA LYS A 37 -15.75 8.04 -1.82
C LYS A 37 -14.74 8.81 -2.66
N SER A 38 -14.17 8.17 -3.66
CA SER A 38 -13.08 8.72 -4.46
C SER A 38 -13.26 8.44 -5.96
N LYS A 39 -14.50 8.51 -6.45
CA LYS A 39 -14.86 8.13 -7.83
C LYS A 39 -13.93 8.72 -8.90
N ASN A 40 -13.52 9.98 -8.74
CA ASN A 40 -12.64 10.67 -9.67
C ASN A 40 -11.14 10.55 -9.29
N ASN A 41 -10.82 9.87 -8.19
CA ASN A 41 -9.47 9.73 -7.66
C ASN A 41 -9.10 8.27 -7.42
N HIS A 42 -9.75 7.35 -8.13
CA HIS A 42 -9.50 5.92 -8.03
C HIS A 42 -9.29 5.29 -9.41
N ILE A 43 -8.15 4.62 -9.59
CA ILE A 43 -7.79 3.90 -10.82
C ILE A 43 -7.57 2.43 -10.48
N ILE A 44 -8.37 1.55 -11.06
CA ILE A 44 -8.08 0.11 -11.09
C ILE A 44 -7.08 -0.12 -12.22
N ALA A 45 -5.87 -0.54 -11.88
CA ALA A 45 -4.80 -0.76 -12.84
C ALA A 45 -4.80 -2.19 -13.37
N ALA A 46 -4.31 -2.38 -14.58
CA ALA A 46 -4.17 -3.72 -15.19
C ALA A 46 -3.08 -4.57 -14.51
N ASN A 47 -2.08 -3.93 -13.88
CA ASN A 47 -1.08 -4.57 -13.03
C ASN A 47 -0.51 -3.58 -12.01
N GLU A 48 0.24 -4.09 -11.04
CA GLU A 48 0.75 -3.30 -9.91
C GLU A 48 1.83 -2.29 -10.33
N GLY A 49 2.58 -2.56 -11.38
CA GLY A 49 3.56 -1.61 -11.94
C GLY A 49 2.86 -0.37 -12.51
N LEU A 50 1.75 -0.55 -13.23
CA LEU A 50 0.92 0.56 -13.71
C LEU A 50 0.28 1.33 -12.55
N ALA A 51 -0.14 0.63 -11.49
CA ALA A 51 -0.68 1.28 -10.30
C ALA A 51 0.34 2.21 -9.64
N VAL A 52 1.58 1.76 -9.51
CA VAL A 52 2.70 2.58 -8.99
C VAL A 52 2.94 3.76 -9.91
N SER A 53 3.00 3.54 -11.24
CA SER A 53 3.26 4.61 -12.23
C SER A 53 2.16 5.68 -12.21
N ALA A 54 0.89 5.30 -12.09
CA ALA A 54 -0.23 6.24 -11.94
C ALA A 54 -0.09 7.10 -10.67
N CYS A 55 0.30 6.47 -9.55
CA CYS A 55 0.56 7.18 -8.29
C CYS A 55 1.77 8.12 -8.39
N ILE A 56 2.84 7.71 -9.08
CA ILE A 56 3.99 8.57 -9.37
C ILE A 56 3.53 9.82 -10.15
N GLY A 57 2.79 9.63 -11.24
CA GLY A 57 2.25 10.74 -12.05
C GLY A 57 1.37 11.68 -11.24
N TYR A 58 0.48 11.13 -10.39
CA TYR A 58 -0.34 11.94 -9.49
C TYR A 58 0.50 12.78 -8.52
N ASN A 59 1.52 12.19 -7.90
CA ASN A 59 2.41 12.93 -6.99
C ASN A 59 3.18 14.01 -7.71
N LEU A 60 3.73 13.74 -8.89
CA LEU A 60 4.44 14.73 -9.70
C LEU A 60 3.57 15.94 -10.04
N ALA A 61 2.32 15.71 -10.44
CA ALA A 61 1.38 16.75 -10.82
C ALA A 61 0.84 17.55 -9.62
N THR A 62 0.63 16.91 -8.46
CA THR A 62 -0.12 17.52 -7.35
C THR A 62 0.69 17.75 -6.08
N LYS A 63 1.86 17.14 -5.98
CA LYS A 63 2.70 17.07 -4.76
C LYS A 63 1.99 16.43 -3.55
N LYS A 64 0.86 15.76 -3.77
CA LYS A 64 0.12 15.04 -2.73
C LYS A 64 0.56 13.59 -2.65
N LEU A 65 0.46 12.99 -1.45
CA LEU A 65 0.78 11.59 -1.21
C LEU A 65 -0.36 10.69 -1.69
N PRO A 66 -0.13 9.82 -2.70
CA PRO A 66 -1.11 8.84 -3.16
C PRO A 66 -1.01 7.53 -2.40
N CYS A 67 -2.02 6.66 -2.57
CA CYS A 67 -2.03 5.29 -2.07
C CYS A 67 -2.02 4.30 -3.24
N VAL A 68 -1.00 3.45 -3.27
CA VAL A 68 -1.00 2.22 -4.08
C VAL A 68 -1.55 1.09 -3.23
N TYR A 69 -2.54 0.34 -3.72
CA TYR A 69 -3.04 -0.85 -3.02
C TYR A 69 -2.88 -2.11 -3.88
N LEU A 70 -2.46 -3.21 -3.25
CA LEU A 70 -2.16 -4.46 -3.95
C LEU A 70 -2.10 -5.65 -2.99
N GLN A 71 -2.15 -6.86 -3.53
CA GLN A 71 -1.74 -8.06 -2.81
C GLN A 71 -0.20 -8.18 -2.82
N ASN A 72 0.39 -8.73 -1.76
CA ASN A 72 1.85 -8.92 -1.70
C ASN A 72 2.43 -9.76 -2.86
N SER A 73 1.61 -10.59 -3.52
CA SER A 73 2.01 -11.32 -4.73
C SER A 73 2.41 -10.40 -5.89
N GLY A 74 1.81 -9.21 -5.95
CA GLY A 74 2.09 -8.23 -7.00
C GLY A 74 3.29 -7.33 -6.74
N LEU A 75 3.97 -7.45 -5.59
CA LEU A 75 5.15 -6.64 -5.28
C LEU A 75 6.27 -6.79 -6.33
N GLY A 76 6.41 -7.97 -6.93
CA GLY A 76 7.38 -8.19 -8.02
C GLY A 76 7.19 -7.24 -9.19
N ASN A 77 5.95 -6.95 -9.58
CA ASN A 77 5.61 -6.04 -10.68
C ASN A 77 5.92 -4.57 -10.36
N THR A 78 6.10 -4.23 -9.08
CA THR A 78 6.36 -2.84 -8.64
C THR A 78 7.84 -2.48 -8.60
N ILE A 79 8.75 -3.46 -8.72
CA ILE A 79 10.19 -3.27 -8.52
C ILE A 79 10.73 -2.20 -9.47
N ASN A 80 10.48 -2.37 -10.77
CA ASN A 80 11.03 -1.45 -11.78
C ASN A 80 10.56 0.00 -11.59
N PRO A 81 9.26 0.34 -11.54
CA PRO A 81 8.85 1.74 -11.36
C PRO A 81 9.26 2.31 -10.00
N ILE A 82 9.40 1.49 -8.96
CA ILE A 82 9.93 1.93 -7.66
C ILE A 82 11.41 2.29 -7.79
N ILE A 83 12.25 1.38 -8.25
CA ILE A 83 13.71 1.57 -8.26
C ILE A 83 14.13 2.59 -9.31
N SER A 84 13.52 2.57 -10.50
CA SER A 84 13.92 3.42 -11.62
C SER A 84 13.39 4.85 -11.52
N ILE A 85 12.31 5.08 -10.74
CA ILE A 85 11.68 6.41 -10.69
C ILE A 85 11.46 6.87 -9.25
N ALA A 86 10.66 6.13 -8.44
CA ALA A 86 10.18 6.65 -7.16
C ALA A 86 11.23 6.62 -6.04
N HIS A 87 12.25 5.78 -6.17
CA HIS A 87 13.26 5.60 -5.12
C HIS A 87 13.94 6.93 -4.74
N LYS A 88 14.23 7.11 -3.44
CA LYS A 88 14.81 8.35 -2.88
C LYS A 88 16.13 8.78 -3.51
N LYS A 89 16.92 7.83 -4.05
CA LYS A 89 18.19 8.11 -4.77
C LYS A 89 17.99 8.50 -6.24
N VAL A 90 16.74 8.49 -6.74
CA VAL A 90 16.40 8.87 -8.12
C VAL A 90 15.59 10.16 -8.08
N TYR A 91 14.26 10.10 -8.04
CA TYR A 91 13.42 11.31 -7.96
C TYR A 91 12.84 11.54 -6.57
N GLY A 92 12.91 10.59 -5.63
CA GLY A 92 12.40 10.73 -4.28
C GLY A 92 10.90 11.01 -4.25
N ILE A 93 10.11 10.15 -4.86
CA ILE A 93 8.65 10.32 -4.93
C ILE A 93 7.99 9.56 -3.78
N PRO A 94 7.33 10.25 -2.82
CA PRO A 94 6.69 9.59 -1.71
C PRO A 94 5.42 8.85 -2.16
N LEU A 95 5.32 7.59 -1.76
CA LEU A 95 4.15 6.74 -2.00
C LEU A 95 3.76 6.04 -0.69
N PHE A 96 2.46 5.88 -0.47
CA PHE A 96 1.94 5.01 0.57
C PHE A 96 1.41 3.72 -0.07
N MET A 97 1.94 2.57 0.33
CA MET A 97 1.50 1.27 -0.16
C MET A 97 0.61 0.59 0.89
N LEU A 98 -0.61 0.21 0.51
CA LEU A 98 -1.50 -0.62 1.31
C LEU A 98 -1.47 -2.04 0.75
N ILE A 99 -0.89 -2.97 1.49
CA ILE A 99 -0.58 -4.31 0.98
C ILE A 99 -1.39 -5.37 1.73
N GLY A 100 -2.24 -6.09 1.02
CA GLY A 100 -2.86 -7.31 1.51
C GLY A 100 -1.80 -8.41 1.63
N TRP A 101 -1.50 -8.87 2.85
CA TRP A 101 -0.42 -9.84 3.10
C TRP A 101 -0.98 -11.26 3.19
N ARG A 102 -1.10 -11.93 2.04
CA ARG A 102 -1.39 -13.36 1.94
C ARG A 102 -0.17 -14.18 2.34
N GLY A 103 -0.41 -15.34 2.97
CA GLY A 103 0.65 -16.24 3.42
C GLY A 103 1.58 -15.61 4.48
N ALA A 104 1.09 -14.66 5.28
CA ALA A 104 1.87 -14.09 6.37
C ALA A 104 2.34 -15.21 7.34
N PRO A 105 3.57 -15.17 7.86
CA PRO A 105 4.05 -16.19 8.79
C PRO A 105 3.08 -16.44 9.94
N GLY A 106 2.82 -17.74 10.22
CA GLY A 106 1.85 -18.18 11.21
C GLY A 106 0.38 -18.12 10.76
N THR A 107 0.11 -17.81 9.48
CA THR A 107 -1.25 -17.82 8.92
C THR A 107 -1.38 -18.94 7.89
N PRO A 108 -2.31 -19.90 8.05
CA PRO A 108 -2.56 -20.92 7.03
C PRO A 108 -3.02 -20.29 5.71
N ASP A 109 -2.39 -20.68 4.62
CA ASP A 109 -2.74 -20.25 3.27
C ASP A 109 -2.23 -21.28 2.25
N GLU A 110 -2.58 -21.12 0.98
CA GLU A 110 -2.11 -21.95 -0.11
C GLU A 110 -0.57 -21.90 -0.27
N PRO A 111 0.09 -22.98 -0.72
CA PRO A 111 1.56 -23.06 -0.78
C PRO A 111 2.23 -21.88 -1.48
N GLN A 112 1.67 -21.44 -2.63
CA GLN A 112 2.19 -20.29 -3.38
C GLN A 112 2.06 -18.98 -2.61
N HIS A 113 1.02 -18.84 -1.79
CA HIS A 113 0.85 -17.66 -0.94
C HIS A 113 1.80 -17.69 0.27
N GLN A 114 2.04 -18.87 0.85
CA GLN A 114 3.02 -19.03 1.92
C GLN A 114 4.43 -18.66 1.45
N ALA A 115 4.85 -19.15 0.27
CA ALA A 115 6.14 -18.80 -0.32
C ALA A 115 6.29 -17.28 -0.49
N LYS A 116 5.28 -16.62 -1.08
CA LYS A 116 5.27 -15.15 -1.26
C LYS A 116 5.19 -14.39 0.06
N GLY A 117 4.42 -14.89 1.03
CA GLY A 117 4.30 -14.32 2.36
C GLY A 117 5.64 -14.24 3.09
N ASN A 118 6.44 -15.30 3.00
CA ASN A 118 7.74 -15.42 3.64
C ASN A 118 8.79 -14.45 3.07
N ILE A 119 8.72 -14.11 1.78
CA ILE A 119 9.67 -13.17 1.15
C ILE A 119 9.22 -11.72 1.21
N THR A 120 7.95 -11.43 1.53
CA THR A 120 7.35 -10.09 1.47
C THR A 120 8.17 -9.05 2.24
N LEU A 121 8.51 -9.33 3.51
CA LEU A 121 9.27 -8.37 4.33
C LEU A 121 10.72 -8.21 3.86
N LYS A 122 11.32 -9.28 3.33
CA LYS A 122 12.68 -9.22 2.76
C LYS A 122 12.70 -8.35 1.52
N LEU A 123 11.68 -8.47 0.67
CA LEU A 123 11.55 -7.66 -0.54
C LEU A 123 11.34 -6.18 -0.20
N LEU A 124 10.48 -5.85 0.77
CA LEU A 124 10.30 -4.47 1.22
C LEU A 124 11.60 -3.87 1.76
N LYS A 125 12.39 -4.64 2.52
CA LYS A 125 13.72 -4.21 3.00
C LYS A 125 14.69 -3.98 1.84
N LEU A 126 14.73 -4.89 0.86
CA LEU A 126 15.59 -4.77 -0.32
C LEU A 126 15.27 -3.49 -1.13
N LEU A 127 14.01 -3.10 -1.19
CA LEU A 127 13.54 -1.89 -1.87
C LEU A 127 13.66 -0.62 -1.00
N ASP A 128 14.28 -0.71 0.19
CA ASP A 128 14.39 0.39 1.17
C ASP A 128 13.03 0.98 1.58
N ILE A 129 11.99 0.15 1.60
CA ILE A 129 10.62 0.53 1.98
C ILE A 129 10.41 0.27 3.47
N LYS A 130 10.21 1.34 4.26
CA LYS A 130 9.79 1.20 5.66
C LYS A 130 8.35 0.72 5.72
N TYR A 131 8.07 -0.19 6.66
CA TYR A 131 6.74 -0.77 6.78
C TYR A 131 6.27 -0.92 8.22
N CYS A 132 4.96 -1.05 8.39
CA CYS A 132 4.35 -1.57 9.61
C CYS A 132 3.25 -2.58 9.27
N VAL A 133 2.91 -3.43 10.24
CA VAL A 133 1.78 -4.35 10.14
C VAL A 133 0.62 -3.78 10.94
N ILE A 134 -0.56 -3.74 10.34
CA ILE A 134 -1.79 -3.28 10.97
C ILE A 134 -2.65 -4.50 11.27
N ASN A 135 -2.90 -4.77 12.56
CA ASN A 135 -3.75 -5.86 13.05
C ASN A 135 -4.97 -5.31 13.82
N LYS A 136 -4.86 -4.12 14.40
CA LYS A 136 -5.89 -3.47 15.21
C LYS A 136 -5.83 -1.95 15.06
N THR A 137 -6.85 -1.25 15.52
CA THR A 137 -7.00 0.20 15.31
C THR A 137 -5.85 1.01 15.94
N GLU A 138 -5.29 0.55 17.06
CA GLU A 138 -4.16 1.20 17.72
C GLU A 138 -2.89 1.21 16.87
N ASP A 139 -2.76 0.27 15.92
CA ASP A 139 -1.62 0.23 15.01
C ASP A 139 -1.61 1.41 14.02
N PHE A 140 -2.72 2.18 13.90
CA PHE A 140 -2.72 3.42 13.14
C PHE A 140 -1.74 4.47 13.67
N ILE A 141 -1.33 4.39 14.94
CA ILE A 141 -0.25 5.20 15.49
C ILE A 141 1.07 4.90 14.77
N LYS A 142 1.38 3.60 14.56
CA LYS A 142 2.58 3.17 13.81
C LYS A 142 2.48 3.59 12.35
N ALA A 143 1.31 3.39 11.73
CA ALA A 143 1.05 3.82 10.36
C ALA A 143 1.23 5.34 10.20
N LYS A 144 0.77 6.14 11.16
CA LYS A 144 0.98 7.59 11.15
C LYS A 144 2.46 7.96 11.19
N LYS A 145 3.24 7.32 12.06
CA LYS A 145 4.70 7.58 12.15
C LYS A 145 5.42 7.32 10.84
N ILE A 146 5.12 6.21 10.14
CA ILE A 146 5.76 5.93 8.85
C ILE A 146 5.24 6.84 7.73
N LEU A 147 3.97 7.28 7.78
CA LEU A 147 3.44 8.28 6.84
C LEU A 147 4.14 9.62 6.98
N ASP A 148 4.37 10.08 8.22
CA ASP A 148 5.10 11.32 8.47
C ASP A 148 6.55 11.20 8.00
N PHE A 149 7.16 10.03 8.22
CA PHE A 149 8.47 9.74 7.67
C PHE A 149 8.49 9.82 6.13
N ALA A 150 7.50 9.23 5.45
CA ALA A 150 7.39 9.28 4.00
C ALA A 150 7.35 10.71 3.46
N LYS A 151 6.51 11.56 4.07
CA LYS A 151 6.37 12.98 3.70
C LYS A 151 7.64 13.78 3.94
N LYS A 152 8.30 13.55 5.09
CA LYS A 152 9.52 14.28 5.47
C LYS A 152 10.73 13.89 4.62
N ASN A 153 10.82 12.63 4.20
CA ASN A 153 12.02 12.08 3.56
C ASN A 153 11.81 11.74 2.07
N ASN A 154 10.69 12.14 1.48
CA ASN A 154 10.34 11.80 0.10
C ASN A 154 10.53 10.30 -0.19
N SER A 155 9.98 9.45 0.67
CA SER A 155 10.22 8.01 0.67
C SER A 155 8.94 7.22 0.50
N ILE A 156 9.08 5.98 0.04
CA ILE A 156 7.99 5.02 -0.04
C ILE A 156 7.84 4.34 1.33
N VAL A 157 6.58 4.12 1.75
CA VAL A 157 6.28 3.35 2.97
C VAL A 157 5.12 2.39 2.72
N ALA A 158 5.06 1.30 3.50
CA ALA A 158 4.03 0.28 3.35
C ALA A 158 3.32 -0.05 4.67
N CYS A 159 1.99 -0.22 4.59
CA CYS A 159 1.21 -0.87 5.64
C CYS A 159 0.72 -2.23 5.15
N LEU A 160 1.04 -3.29 5.90
CA LEU A 160 0.61 -4.64 5.60
C LEU A 160 -0.63 -4.99 6.42
N ILE A 161 -1.62 -5.56 5.74
CA ILE A 161 -2.89 -6.02 6.32
C ILE A 161 -2.93 -7.55 6.18
N LYS A 162 -3.02 -8.27 7.29
CA LYS A 162 -3.16 -9.73 7.28
C LYS A 162 -4.60 -10.15 6.97
N LYS A 163 -4.77 -11.42 6.58
CA LYS A 163 -6.09 -12.06 6.41
C LYS A 163 -6.95 -11.86 7.67
N ASN A 164 -8.25 -11.60 7.48
CA ASN A 164 -9.23 -11.37 8.56
C ASN A 164 -8.96 -10.15 9.46
N THR A 165 -8.12 -9.21 9.04
CA THR A 165 -7.91 -7.95 9.78
C THR A 165 -8.99 -6.91 9.48
N LEU A 166 -9.42 -6.79 8.21
CA LEU A 166 -10.47 -5.85 7.77
C LEU A 166 -11.84 -6.52 7.59
N PHE A 167 -12.92 -5.79 7.93
CA PHE A 167 -14.31 -6.17 7.68
C PHE A 167 -15.19 -4.95 7.36
#